data_7c5b840962de582baaebd2593fae0fc4
#
_entry.id   7c5b840962de582baaebd2593fae0fc4
#
_cell.length_a   1.000
_cell.length_b   1.000
_cell.length_c   1.000
_cell.angle_alpha   90.00
_cell.angle_beta   90.00
_cell.angle_gamma   90.00
#
_symmetry.space_group_name_H-M   'P 1'
#
loop_
_entity.id
_entity.type
_entity.pdbx_description
1 polymer ?
#
loop_
_entity_poly.entity_id
_entity_poly.type
_entity_poly.pdbx_seq_one_letter_code
_entity_poly.pdbx_strand_id
1 'polypeptide(L)'
;NLYSSKKVEIPLPSFVIFYNGVKLQPDRAEFLLSELFHPTTNQPALELKAVMLNINKGHNQELMNACHTLRDYSEYVARIRTYSAEMPLADAVEKAITECINENILRDFLLKNRAEAKAMSIYEYDEAKTMRMFRDEGYEEGKIQTTIEMCFEFNIPSDDILQRLMTKFQLSENQAREYLDKYAAHNS
;
A
#
# COMPACT_ATOMS: atom_id res chain seq x y z
N ASN A 1 22.73 -28.74 -9.43
CA ASN A 1 24.13 -29.08 -9.79
C ASN A 1 24.71 -28.02 -10.72
N LEU A 2 25.13 -26.87 -10.14
CA LEU A 2 25.66 -25.69 -10.87
C LEU A 2 26.93 -25.97 -11.71
N TYR A 3 27.56 -27.12 -11.48
CA TYR A 3 28.79 -27.53 -12.14
C TYR A 3 28.59 -28.63 -13.22
N SER A 4 27.33 -28.92 -13.57
CA SER A 4 27.02 -29.88 -14.62
C SER A 4 26.93 -29.16 -15.98
N SER A 5 27.51 -29.73 -17.02
CA SER A 5 27.33 -29.26 -18.39
C SER A 5 25.94 -29.56 -18.99
N LYS A 6 25.08 -30.26 -18.24
CA LYS A 6 23.70 -30.54 -18.65
C LYS A 6 22.80 -29.39 -18.23
N LYS A 7 21.93 -28.96 -19.16
CA LYS A 7 20.87 -27.99 -18.86
C LYS A 7 19.98 -28.53 -17.72
N VAL A 8 19.77 -27.72 -16.73
CA VAL A 8 18.78 -28.00 -15.67
C VAL A 8 17.43 -27.44 -16.13
N GLU A 9 16.45 -28.30 -16.25
CA GLU A 9 15.09 -27.90 -16.57
C GLU A 9 14.44 -27.39 -15.25
N ILE A 10 13.89 -26.19 -15.30
CA ILE A 10 13.15 -25.56 -14.22
C ILE A 10 11.70 -25.32 -14.65
N PRO A 11 10.71 -25.52 -13.78
CA PRO A 11 9.33 -25.18 -14.08
C PRO A 11 9.18 -23.69 -14.45
N LEU A 12 8.24 -23.39 -15.33
CA LEU A 12 7.92 -22.00 -15.68
C LEU A 12 7.38 -21.29 -14.44
N PRO A 13 8.04 -20.22 -13.94
CA PRO A 13 7.53 -19.47 -12.80
C PRO A 13 6.32 -18.63 -13.21
N SER A 14 5.35 -18.52 -12.29
CA SER A 14 4.21 -17.60 -12.40
C SER A 14 4.21 -16.66 -11.20
N PHE A 15 4.08 -15.38 -11.44
CA PHE A 15 4.03 -14.36 -10.38
C PHE A 15 2.61 -13.82 -10.29
N VAL A 16 1.99 -14.06 -9.16
CA VAL A 16 0.61 -13.62 -8.87
C VAL A 16 0.62 -12.76 -7.61
N ILE A 17 -0.01 -11.60 -7.70
CA ILE A 17 -0.21 -10.66 -6.60
C ILE A 17 -1.69 -10.70 -6.23
N PHE A 18 -2.02 -11.13 -5.03
CA PHE A 18 -3.36 -10.98 -4.48
C PHE A 18 -3.51 -9.60 -3.86
N TYR A 19 -4.26 -8.73 -4.53
CA TYR A 19 -4.50 -7.37 -4.06
C TYR A 19 -5.67 -7.34 -3.06
N ASN A 20 -5.36 -6.94 -1.85
CA ASN A 20 -6.33 -6.77 -0.77
C ASN A 20 -6.20 -5.36 -0.15
N GLY A 21 -5.89 -4.35 -0.98
CA GLY A 21 -5.73 -2.97 -0.52
C GLY A 21 -7.06 -2.21 -0.55
N VAL A 22 -7.02 -0.94 -0.09
CA VAL A 22 -8.21 -0.07 -0.03
C VAL A 22 -8.35 0.85 -1.25
N LYS A 23 -7.31 0.98 -2.08
CA LYS A 23 -7.41 1.77 -3.31
C LYS A 23 -8.24 1.01 -4.33
N LEU A 24 -9.04 1.77 -5.11
CA LEU A 24 -9.78 1.17 -6.21
C LEU A 24 -8.81 0.58 -7.23
N GLN A 25 -8.99 -0.71 -7.53
CA GLN A 25 -8.22 -1.45 -8.52
C GLN A 25 -9.16 -2.30 -9.37
N PRO A 26 -8.83 -2.54 -10.65
CA PRO A 26 -9.58 -3.47 -11.48
C PRO A 26 -9.50 -4.89 -10.92
N ASP A 27 -10.35 -5.78 -11.40
CA ASP A 27 -10.34 -7.20 -11.03
C ASP A 27 -9.01 -7.86 -11.35
N ARG A 28 -8.40 -7.48 -12.47
CA ARG A 28 -7.12 -8.00 -12.96
C ARG A 28 -6.28 -6.88 -13.56
N ALA A 29 -4.97 -6.89 -13.26
CA ALA A 29 -3.98 -6.07 -13.94
C ALA A 29 -2.72 -6.89 -14.22
N GLU A 30 -1.94 -6.48 -15.23
CA GLU A 30 -0.65 -7.07 -15.54
C GLU A 30 0.42 -6.00 -15.35
N PHE A 31 1.56 -6.38 -14.79
CA PHE A 31 2.70 -5.51 -14.57
C PHE A 31 3.92 -6.13 -15.23
N LEU A 32 4.67 -5.32 -15.96
CA LEU A 32 5.90 -5.70 -16.61
C LEU A 32 7.08 -5.00 -15.92
N LEU A 33 8.14 -5.75 -15.62
CA LEU A 33 9.35 -5.19 -15.03
C LEU A 33 9.97 -4.10 -15.94
N SER A 34 9.88 -4.29 -17.25
CA SER A 34 10.39 -3.34 -18.25
C SER A 34 9.74 -1.95 -18.19
N GLU A 35 8.53 -1.82 -17.63
CA GLU A 35 7.86 -0.53 -17.45
C GLU A 35 8.57 0.37 -16.43
N LEU A 36 9.43 -0.21 -15.59
CA LEU A 36 10.20 0.50 -14.55
C LEU A 36 11.62 0.89 -15.02
N PHE A 37 12.04 0.45 -16.21
CA PHE A 37 13.39 0.73 -16.69
C PHE A 37 13.54 2.17 -17.20
N HIS A 38 14.68 2.79 -16.86
CA HIS A 38 15.06 4.09 -17.39
C HIS A 38 16.48 4.04 -17.94
N PRO A 39 16.70 4.37 -19.22
CA PRO A 39 15.71 4.71 -20.23
C PRO A 39 14.82 3.52 -20.62
N THR A 40 13.61 3.82 -21.10
CA THR A 40 12.68 2.79 -21.59
C THR A 40 13.27 2.02 -22.77
N THR A 41 13.05 0.71 -22.81
CA THR A 41 13.50 -0.17 -23.89
C THR A 41 12.41 -1.14 -24.30
N ASN A 42 12.30 -1.43 -25.60
CA ASN A 42 11.42 -2.45 -26.14
C ASN A 42 12.07 -3.84 -26.20
N GLN A 43 13.34 -3.94 -25.81
CA GLN A 43 14.11 -5.19 -25.81
C GLN A 43 14.89 -5.34 -24.51
N PRO A 44 14.20 -5.55 -23.39
CA PRO A 44 14.86 -5.78 -22.10
C PRO A 44 15.62 -7.11 -22.11
N ALA A 45 16.82 -7.12 -21.55
CA ALA A 45 17.56 -8.37 -21.36
C ALA A 45 16.93 -9.29 -20.29
N LEU A 46 16.09 -8.72 -19.43
CA LEU A 46 15.28 -9.42 -18.43
C LEU A 46 13.87 -8.86 -18.45
N GLU A 47 12.89 -9.73 -18.52
CA GLU A 47 11.48 -9.38 -18.35
C GLU A 47 10.85 -10.26 -17.28
N LEU A 48 10.04 -9.65 -16.40
CA LEU A 48 9.19 -10.34 -15.46
C LEU A 48 7.77 -9.80 -15.61
N LYS A 49 6.82 -10.72 -15.78
CA LYS A 49 5.40 -10.41 -15.84
C LYS A 49 4.73 -10.89 -14.56
N ALA A 50 4.09 -9.97 -13.83
CA ALA A 50 3.25 -10.30 -12.68
C ALA A 50 1.78 -10.03 -13.01
N VAL A 51 0.90 -10.88 -12.50
CA VAL A 51 -0.55 -10.72 -12.63
C VAL A 51 -1.12 -10.36 -11.26
N MET A 52 -1.75 -9.19 -11.17
CA MET A 52 -2.50 -8.80 -9.98
C MET A 52 -3.94 -9.25 -10.11
N LEU A 53 -4.48 -9.85 -9.06
CA LEU A 53 -5.87 -10.25 -8.90
C LEU A 53 -6.45 -9.53 -7.67
N ASN A 54 -7.50 -8.75 -7.89
CA ASN A 54 -8.18 -8.06 -6.80
C ASN A 54 -9.04 -9.05 -6.03
N ILE A 55 -8.68 -9.34 -4.79
CA ILE A 55 -9.39 -10.29 -3.93
C ILE A 55 -10.29 -9.61 -2.89
N ASN A 56 -10.55 -8.32 -3.03
CA ASN A 56 -11.53 -7.65 -2.19
C ASN A 56 -12.95 -8.19 -2.42
N LYS A 57 -13.80 -8.10 -1.41
CA LYS A 57 -15.20 -8.50 -1.49
C LYS A 57 -15.91 -7.80 -2.66
N GLY A 58 -16.59 -8.58 -3.50
CA GLY A 58 -17.27 -8.07 -4.69
C GLY A 58 -16.46 -8.14 -5.99
N HIS A 59 -15.17 -8.50 -5.92
CA HIS A 59 -14.29 -8.63 -7.07
C HIS A 59 -14.04 -10.09 -7.46
N ASN A 60 -13.63 -10.34 -8.71
CA ASN A 60 -13.23 -11.66 -9.24
C ASN A 60 -14.15 -12.82 -8.85
N GLN A 61 -15.46 -12.69 -9.13
CA GLN A 61 -16.47 -13.66 -8.71
C GLN A 61 -16.18 -15.09 -9.16
N GLU A 62 -15.64 -15.29 -10.36
CA GLU A 62 -15.29 -16.62 -10.87
C GLU A 62 -14.18 -17.25 -10.01
N LEU A 63 -13.13 -16.48 -9.66
CA LEU A 63 -12.07 -16.91 -8.78
C LEU A 63 -12.61 -17.24 -7.39
N MET A 64 -13.48 -16.39 -6.84
CA MET A 64 -14.10 -16.59 -5.52
C MET A 64 -15.00 -17.83 -5.48
N ASN A 65 -15.68 -18.14 -6.56
CA ASN A 65 -16.49 -19.36 -6.68
C ASN A 65 -15.62 -20.61 -6.81
N ALA A 66 -14.48 -20.50 -7.48
CA ALA A 66 -13.54 -21.61 -7.64
C ALA A 66 -12.69 -21.87 -6.38
N CYS A 67 -12.45 -20.85 -5.55
CA CYS A 67 -11.62 -20.94 -4.35
C CYS A 67 -12.37 -20.41 -3.12
N HIS A 68 -13.07 -21.28 -2.43
CA HIS A 68 -13.87 -20.93 -1.25
C HIS A 68 -13.01 -20.31 -0.13
N THR A 69 -11.82 -20.83 0.09
CA THR A 69 -10.90 -20.29 1.11
C THR A 69 -10.54 -18.83 0.84
N LEU A 70 -10.32 -18.47 -0.43
CA LEU A 70 -10.02 -17.09 -0.82
C LEU A 70 -11.24 -16.16 -0.65
N ARG A 71 -12.42 -16.65 -1.00
CA ARG A 71 -13.68 -15.96 -0.76
C ARG A 71 -13.91 -15.71 0.73
N ASP A 72 -13.71 -16.72 1.55
CA ASP A 72 -13.89 -16.65 3.00
C ASP A 72 -12.88 -15.70 3.64
N TYR A 73 -11.63 -15.68 3.16
CA TYR A 73 -10.63 -14.71 3.55
C TYR A 73 -11.05 -13.26 3.20
N SER A 74 -11.55 -13.06 1.98
CA SER A 74 -12.07 -11.77 1.53
C SER A 74 -13.20 -11.26 2.43
N GLU A 75 -14.11 -12.14 2.82
CA GLU A 75 -15.22 -11.83 3.73
C GLU A 75 -14.71 -11.46 5.13
N TYR A 76 -13.77 -12.24 5.68
CA TYR A 76 -13.16 -11.97 6.97
C TYR A 76 -12.50 -10.58 7.02
N VAL A 77 -11.69 -10.25 6.02
CA VAL A 77 -11.03 -8.94 5.96
C VAL A 77 -12.03 -7.79 5.77
N ALA A 78 -13.07 -8.00 4.96
CA ALA A 78 -14.12 -7.00 4.77
C ALA A 78 -14.84 -6.66 6.10
N ARG A 79 -15.10 -7.66 6.94
CA ARG A 79 -15.70 -7.48 8.27
C ARG A 79 -14.78 -6.68 9.20
N ILE A 80 -13.49 -7.02 9.26
CA ILE A 80 -12.53 -6.26 10.06
C ILE A 80 -12.55 -4.78 9.65
N ARG A 81 -12.53 -4.48 8.35
CA ARG A 81 -12.57 -3.10 7.85
C ARG A 81 -13.85 -2.37 8.25
N THR A 82 -14.99 -3.04 8.14
CA THR A 82 -16.28 -2.47 8.53
C THR A 82 -16.29 -2.15 10.03
N TYR A 83 -15.88 -3.08 10.88
CA TYR A 83 -15.92 -2.90 12.33
C TYR A 83 -14.86 -1.92 12.82
N SER A 84 -13.68 -1.88 12.21
CA SER A 84 -12.63 -0.94 12.58
C SER A 84 -12.94 0.52 12.31
N ALA A 85 -14.00 0.81 11.55
CA ALA A 85 -14.54 2.16 11.38
C ALA A 85 -15.37 2.62 12.59
N GLU A 86 -15.86 1.69 13.41
CA GLU A 86 -16.82 1.95 14.51
C GLU A 86 -16.24 1.64 15.90
N MET A 87 -15.19 0.83 15.98
CA MET A 87 -14.62 0.36 17.26
C MET A 87 -13.10 0.19 17.17
N PRO A 88 -12.40 0.06 18.33
CA PRO A 88 -10.96 -0.23 18.36
C PRO A 88 -10.60 -1.48 17.56
N LEU A 89 -9.47 -1.44 16.86
CA LEU A 89 -9.04 -2.50 15.94
C LEU A 89 -9.00 -3.89 16.60
N ALA A 90 -8.51 -3.99 17.83
CA ALA A 90 -8.44 -5.26 18.55
C ALA A 90 -9.82 -5.89 18.79
N ASP A 91 -10.83 -5.06 19.04
CA ASP A 91 -12.23 -5.47 19.25
C ASP A 91 -12.89 -5.81 17.92
N ALA A 92 -12.60 -5.02 16.88
CA ALA A 92 -13.07 -5.28 15.51
C ALA A 92 -12.59 -6.64 14.98
N VAL A 93 -11.31 -6.96 15.17
CA VAL A 93 -10.73 -8.25 14.80
C VAL A 93 -11.36 -9.39 15.58
N GLU A 94 -11.50 -9.24 16.91
CA GLU A 94 -12.09 -10.27 17.77
C GLU A 94 -13.55 -10.55 17.42
N LYS A 95 -14.32 -9.50 17.12
CA LYS A 95 -15.70 -9.61 16.65
C LYS A 95 -15.77 -10.34 15.31
N ALA A 96 -14.95 -9.94 14.34
CA ALA A 96 -14.91 -10.57 13.02
C ALA A 96 -14.55 -12.06 13.11
N ILE A 97 -13.54 -12.43 13.92
CA ILE A 97 -13.17 -13.83 14.16
C ILE A 97 -14.35 -14.61 14.72
N THR A 98 -15.02 -14.07 15.72
CA THR A 98 -16.12 -14.77 16.42
C THR A 98 -17.30 -15.01 15.46
N GLU A 99 -17.69 -14.01 14.69
CA GLU A 99 -18.78 -14.13 13.72
C GLU A 99 -18.42 -15.07 12.57
N CYS A 100 -17.20 -14.98 12.02
CA CYS A 100 -16.73 -15.88 10.97
C CYS A 100 -16.76 -17.35 11.44
N ILE A 101 -16.33 -17.63 12.66
CA ILE A 101 -16.41 -18.98 13.25
C ILE A 101 -17.87 -19.46 13.33
N ASN A 102 -18.79 -18.62 13.78
CA ASN A 102 -20.21 -18.97 13.93
C ASN A 102 -20.89 -19.23 12.58
N GLU A 103 -20.46 -18.52 11.54
CA GLU A 103 -21.00 -18.62 10.19
C GLU A 103 -20.24 -19.62 9.29
N ASN A 104 -19.32 -20.38 9.87
CA ASN A 104 -18.50 -21.38 9.16
C ASN A 104 -17.57 -20.78 8.09
N ILE A 105 -17.17 -19.51 8.25
CA ILE A 105 -16.21 -18.80 7.40
C ILE A 105 -14.82 -19.00 8.00
N LEU A 106 -13.89 -19.65 7.27
CA LEU A 106 -12.55 -20.01 7.76
C LEU A 106 -12.56 -20.70 9.15
N ARG A 107 -13.65 -21.35 9.52
CA ARG A 107 -13.92 -21.82 10.88
C ARG A 107 -12.77 -22.63 11.48
N ASP A 108 -12.35 -23.69 10.79
CA ASP A 108 -11.31 -24.60 11.30
C ASP A 108 -9.97 -23.90 11.46
N PHE A 109 -9.65 -23.02 10.52
CA PHE A 109 -8.43 -22.20 10.58
C PHE A 109 -8.47 -21.23 11.76
N LEU A 110 -9.55 -20.48 11.91
CA LEU A 110 -9.70 -19.46 12.96
C LEU A 110 -9.81 -20.11 14.36
N LEU A 111 -10.43 -21.27 14.50
CA LEU A 111 -10.45 -22.00 15.77
C LEU A 111 -9.07 -22.47 16.17
N LYS A 112 -8.31 -23.03 15.23
CA LYS A 112 -6.97 -23.57 15.48
C LYS A 112 -5.93 -22.47 15.72
N ASN A 113 -6.03 -21.35 15.02
CA ASN A 113 -4.99 -20.30 14.96
C ASN A 113 -5.51 -18.95 15.46
N ARG A 114 -6.50 -18.91 16.36
CA ARG A 114 -7.20 -17.67 16.76
C ARG A 114 -6.26 -16.55 17.22
N ALA A 115 -5.32 -16.87 18.10
CA ALA A 115 -4.38 -15.87 18.64
C ALA A 115 -3.44 -15.33 17.56
N GLU A 116 -2.95 -16.21 16.69
CA GLU A 116 -2.07 -15.87 15.60
C GLU A 116 -2.80 -15.04 14.52
N ALA A 117 -3.99 -15.47 14.12
CA ALA A 117 -4.84 -14.72 13.18
C ALA A 117 -5.16 -13.31 13.71
N LYS A 118 -5.45 -13.19 15.02
CA LYS A 118 -5.67 -11.87 15.66
C LYS A 118 -4.41 -11.00 15.60
N ALA A 119 -3.26 -11.54 15.99
CA ALA A 119 -2.01 -10.80 15.99
C ALA A 119 -1.61 -10.35 14.58
N MET A 120 -1.71 -11.23 13.58
CA MET A 120 -1.40 -10.93 12.18
C MET A 120 -2.33 -9.85 11.61
N SER A 121 -3.64 -9.96 11.85
CA SER A 121 -4.60 -8.96 11.37
C SER A 121 -4.38 -7.59 11.97
N ILE A 122 -4.03 -7.51 13.25
CA ILE A 122 -3.69 -6.23 13.90
C ILE A 122 -2.42 -5.66 13.29
N TYR A 123 -1.38 -6.46 13.11
CA TYR A 123 -0.11 -6.04 12.53
C TYR A 123 -0.29 -5.50 11.09
N GLU A 124 -0.97 -6.26 10.22
CA GLU A 124 -1.22 -5.83 8.83
C GLU A 124 -2.00 -4.51 8.76
N TYR A 125 -2.96 -4.32 9.65
CA TYR A 125 -3.76 -3.10 9.67
C TYR A 125 -2.96 -1.90 10.18
N ASP A 126 -2.15 -2.07 11.23
CA ASP A 126 -1.29 -1.01 11.78
C ASP A 126 -0.18 -0.65 10.79
N GLU A 127 0.43 -1.63 10.10
CA GLU A 127 1.40 -1.39 9.05
C GLU A 127 0.79 -0.56 7.91
N ALA A 128 -0.40 -0.96 7.42
CA ALA A 128 -1.11 -0.23 6.37
C ALA A 128 -1.47 1.20 6.79
N LYS A 129 -1.82 1.42 8.05
CA LYS A 129 -2.10 2.75 8.61
C LYS A 129 -0.83 3.59 8.67
N THR A 130 0.24 3.02 9.20
CA THR A 130 1.56 3.67 9.33
C THR A 130 2.12 4.05 7.95
N MET A 131 2.05 3.15 6.97
CA MET A 131 2.48 3.42 5.60
C MET A 131 1.64 4.51 4.92
N ARG A 132 0.35 4.64 5.24
CA ARG A 132 -0.47 5.77 4.76
C ARG A 132 -0.01 7.07 5.40
N MET A 133 0.20 7.10 6.71
CA MET A 133 0.69 8.30 7.39
C MET A 133 2.01 8.78 6.78
N PHE A 134 2.99 7.92 6.60
CA PHE A 134 4.27 8.28 5.96
C PHE A 134 4.10 8.79 4.52
N ARG A 135 3.16 8.20 3.77
CA ARG A 135 2.89 8.67 2.40
C ARG A 135 2.24 10.04 2.38
N ASP A 136 1.26 10.26 3.26
CA ASP A 136 0.55 11.53 3.35
C ASP A 136 1.49 12.63 3.84
N GLU A 137 2.34 12.35 4.83
CA GLU A 137 3.41 13.25 5.27
C GLU A 137 4.39 13.57 4.14
N GLY A 138 4.89 12.56 3.43
CA GLY A 138 5.81 12.76 2.30
C GLY A 138 5.17 13.52 1.14
N TYR A 139 3.86 13.35 0.90
CA TYR A 139 3.14 14.10 -0.12
C TYR A 139 2.97 15.58 0.26
N GLU A 140 2.63 15.87 1.51
CA GLU A 140 2.54 17.25 2.01
C GLU A 140 3.92 17.94 2.02
N GLU A 141 4.96 17.23 2.46
CA GLU A 141 6.34 17.72 2.42
C GLU A 141 6.80 18.03 0.98
N GLY A 142 6.49 17.16 0.03
CA GLY A 142 6.77 17.38 -1.39
C GLY A 142 6.07 18.61 -1.96
N LYS A 143 4.84 18.89 -1.55
CA LYS A 143 4.13 20.14 -1.94
C LYS A 143 4.78 21.38 -1.37
N ILE A 144 5.22 21.32 -0.11
CA ILE A 144 5.94 22.43 0.53
C ILE A 144 7.24 22.69 -0.21
N GLN A 145 8.04 21.66 -0.45
CA GLN A 145 9.28 21.76 -1.20
C GLN A 145 9.08 22.39 -2.57
N THR A 146 8.17 21.84 -3.39
CA THR A 146 7.86 22.37 -4.73
C THR A 146 7.41 23.83 -4.67
N THR A 147 6.62 24.20 -3.65
CA THR A 147 6.19 25.59 -3.48
C THR A 147 7.37 26.51 -3.19
N ILE A 148 8.33 26.09 -2.38
CA ILE A 148 9.55 26.85 -2.07
C ILE A 148 10.42 26.98 -3.31
N GLU A 149 10.69 25.88 -4.02
CA GLU A 149 11.48 25.87 -5.27
C GLU A 149 10.91 26.82 -6.32
N MET A 150 9.60 26.73 -6.57
CA MET A 150 8.93 27.67 -7.48
C MET A 150 9.05 29.13 -7.02
N CYS A 151 8.95 29.40 -5.73
CA CYS A 151 9.11 30.76 -5.22
C CYS A 151 10.53 31.30 -5.45
N PHE A 152 11.57 30.46 -5.31
CA PHE A 152 12.95 30.82 -5.64
C PHE A 152 13.14 31.07 -7.14
N GLU A 153 12.60 30.21 -8.00
CA GLU A 153 12.63 30.39 -9.46
C GLU A 153 12.06 31.76 -9.89
N PHE A 154 10.99 32.20 -9.23
CA PHE A 154 10.36 33.50 -9.48
C PHE A 154 10.96 34.67 -8.67
N ASN A 155 12.08 34.47 -7.97
CA ASN A 155 12.75 35.47 -7.13
C ASN A 155 11.82 36.12 -6.09
N ILE A 156 10.93 35.36 -5.48
CA ILE A 156 10.02 35.87 -4.45
C ILE A 156 10.82 36.09 -3.15
N PRO A 157 10.65 37.22 -2.45
CA PRO A 157 11.33 37.47 -1.18
C PRO A 157 11.00 36.46 -0.11
N SER A 158 11.98 36.14 0.76
CA SER A 158 11.82 35.09 1.81
C SER A 158 10.64 35.35 2.75
N ASP A 159 10.35 36.61 3.07
CA ASP A 159 9.22 36.97 3.93
C ASP A 159 7.86 36.64 3.26
N ASP A 160 7.76 36.83 1.95
CA ASP A 160 6.57 36.47 1.19
C ASP A 160 6.42 34.96 1.04
N ILE A 161 7.55 34.22 0.94
CA ILE A 161 7.55 32.75 0.95
C ILE A 161 7.03 32.24 2.30
N LEU A 162 7.54 32.78 3.41
CA LEU A 162 7.07 32.42 4.75
C LEU A 162 5.56 32.62 4.90
N GLN A 163 5.05 33.78 4.49
CA GLN A 163 3.61 34.07 4.53
C GLN A 163 2.79 33.07 3.70
N ARG A 164 3.28 32.70 2.51
CA ARG A 164 2.63 31.71 1.65
C ARG A 164 2.61 30.35 2.30
N LEU A 165 3.71 29.89 2.90
CA LEU A 165 3.80 28.61 3.59
C LEU A 165 2.82 28.55 4.77
N MET A 166 2.81 29.59 5.59
CA MET A 166 1.88 29.70 6.73
C MET A 166 0.41 29.66 6.30
N THR A 167 0.08 30.39 5.24
CA THR A 167 -1.33 30.51 4.78
C THR A 167 -1.79 29.25 4.05
N LYS A 168 -0.97 28.72 3.12
CA LYS A 168 -1.34 27.61 2.25
C LYS A 168 -1.33 26.26 2.95
N PHE A 169 -0.36 26.05 3.86
CA PHE A 169 -0.16 24.78 4.55
C PHE A 169 -0.50 24.84 6.05
N GLN A 170 -1.04 25.95 6.52
CA GLN A 170 -1.42 26.19 7.90
C GLN A 170 -0.27 25.94 8.91
N LEU A 171 0.96 26.26 8.50
CA LEU A 171 2.16 26.09 9.31
C LEU A 171 2.31 27.24 10.32
N SER A 172 2.89 26.97 11.48
CA SER A 172 3.39 28.02 12.36
C SER A 172 4.62 28.70 11.74
N GLU A 173 4.95 29.90 12.18
CA GLU A 173 6.10 30.64 11.69
C GLU A 173 7.42 29.83 11.84
N ASN A 174 7.60 29.17 12.96
CA ASN A 174 8.78 28.33 13.20
C ASN A 174 8.89 27.17 12.21
N GLN A 175 7.79 26.47 11.95
CA GLN A 175 7.75 25.38 10.97
C GLN A 175 8.02 25.89 9.55
N ALA A 176 7.43 27.02 9.18
CA ALA A 176 7.66 27.61 7.86
C ALA A 176 9.13 28.03 7.67
N ARG A 177 9.78 28.55 8.71
CA ARG A 177 11.23 28.87 8.69
C ARG A 177 12.09 27.61 8.56
N GLU A 178 11.81 26.57 9.32
CA GLU A 178 12.54 25.28 9.20
C GLU A 178 12.48 24.71 7.78
N TYR A 179 11.29 24.71 7.16
CA TYR A 179 11.15 24.25 5.78
C TYR A 179 11.90 25.17 4.79
N LEU A 180 11.83 26.49 4.97
CA LEU A 180 12.54 27.42 4.11
C LEU A 180 14.06 27.22 4.21
N ASP A 181 14.60 27.09 5.41
CA ASP A 181 16.04 26.86 5.65
C ASP A 181 16.50 25.51 5.07
N LYS A 182 15.69 24.46 5.26
CA LYS A 182 15.96 23.11 4.74
C LYS A 182 16.12 23.10 3.22
N TYR A 183 15.24 23.80 2.49
CA TYR A 183 15.21 23.73 1.04
C TYR A 183 15.93 24.90 0.35
N ALA A 184 16.25 26.01 1.05
CA ALA A 184 17.09 27.06 0.55
C ALA A 184 18.56 26.61 0.35
N ALA A 185 19.05 25.72 1.21
CA ALA A 185 20.42 25.18 1.12
C ALA A 185 20.68 24.31 -0.12
N HIS A 186 19.65 23.87 -0.83
CA HIS A 186 19.77 23.03 -2.04
C HIS A 186 19.78 23.84 -3.34
N ASN A 187 19.52 25.17 -3.25
CA ASN A 187 19.42 26.07 -4.41
C ASN A 187 20.54 27.15 -4.46
N SER A 188 21.61 26.96 -3.69
CA SER A 188 22.78 27.85 -3.65
C SER A 188 23.94 27.34 -4.48
#